data_4dbd13455b9f4ce39aa30983e3140dcf
#
_entry.id   4dbd13455b9f4ce39aa30983e3140dcf
#
_cell.length_a   1.000
_cell.length_b   1.000
_cell.length_c   1.000
_cell.angle_alpha   90.00
_cell.angle_beta   90.00
_cell.angle_gamma   90.00
#
_symmetry.space_group_name_H-M   'P 1'
#
loop_
_entity.id
_entity.type
_entity.pdbx_description
1 polymer ?
#
loop_
_entity_poly.entity_id
_entity_poly.type
_entity_poly.pdbx_seq_one_letter_code
_entity_poly.pdbx_strand_id
1 'polypeptide(L)'
;MNQASLHRLLASSELDSPEKANLNKLFDLRLSTNLPIIQNLFLSLYPESNLPDSFQVLMELLPELFRKRSRNLKIQDLKRLKDANWYQSEKMVCMQLYVDRFNKDLRGVATKIGYFEKLGVNLIHIMPVTTRPKGENDGGYAVNSYTQVDKKYGTKED
;
A
#
# COMPACT_ATOMS: atom_id res chain seq x y z
N MET A 1 -8.46 12.29 -18.96
CA MET A 1 -8.42 13.33 -17.88
C MET A 1 -7.28 14.28 -18.22
N ASN A 2 -7.52 15.58 -18.30
CA ASN A 2 -6.44 16.54 -18.58
C ASN A 2 -5.76 16.99 -17.27
N GLN A 3 -4.55 17.54 -17.39
CA GLN A 3 -3.76 18.05 -16.24
C GLN A 3 -4.55 19.07 -15.38
N ALA A 4 -5.46 19.84 -15.97
CA ALA A 4 -6.27 20.82 -15.25
C ALA A 4 -7.30 20.19 -14.30
N SER A 5 -7.84 19.02 -14.65
CA SER A 5 -8.74 18.27 -13.76
C SER A 5 -8.00 17.68 -12.55
N LEU A 6 -6.78 17.20 -12.77
CA LEU A 6 -5.91 16.70 -11.70
C LEU A 6 -5.54 17.83 -10.72
N HIS A 7 -5.16 19.01 -11.25
CA HIS A 7 -4.84 20.18 -10.41
C HIS A 7 -6.04 20.66 -9.56
N ARG A 8 -7.27 20.59 -10.07
CA ARG A 8 -8.46 20.96 -9.28
C ARG A 8 -8.74 19.99 -8.13
N LEU A 9 -8.58 18.69 -8.32
CA LEU A 9 -8.72 17.68 -7.27
C LEU A 9 -7.70 17.85 -6.13
N LEU A 10 -6.51 18.34 -6.46
CA LEU A 10 -5.41 18.54 -5.52
C LEU A 10 -5.46 19.90 -4.79
N ALA A 11 -6.10 20.90 -5.38
CA ALA A 11 -6.21 22.26 -4.83
C ALA A 11 -7.19 22.41 -3.65
N SER A 12 -7.99 21.37 -3.35
CA SER A 12 -9.04 21.42 -2.31
C SER A 12 -8.55 21.13 -0.88
N SER A 13 -7.23 21.06 -0.65
CA SER A 13 -6.68 20.86 0.70
C SER A 13 -6.23 22.17 1.32
N GLU A 14 -6.83 22.56 2.42
CA GLU A 14 -6.43 23.71 3.23
C GLU A 14 -4.93 23.67 3.57
N LEU A 15 -4.23 24.73 3.19
CA LEU A 15 -2.78 24.88 3.36
C LEU A 15 -2.47 25.43 4.75
N ASP A 16 -2.25 24.56 5.73
CA ASP A 16 -1.96 25.01 7.10
C ASP A 16 -0.47 25.19 7.42
N SER A 17 0.45 24.72 6.55
CA SER A 17 1.89 24.91 6.76
C SER A 17 2.73 24.78 5.48
N PRO A 18 3.91 25.45 5.40
CA PRO A 18 4.85 25.32 4.27
C PRO A 18 5.30 23.86 4.02
N GLU A 19 5.42 23.06 5.07
CA GLU A 19 5.85 21.65 4.98
C GLU A 19 4.76 20.81 4.31
N LYS A 20 3.50 21.00 4.66
CA LYS A 20 2.36 20.31 4.04
C LYS A 20 2.26 20.64 2.55
N ALA A 21 2.46 21.92 2.20
CA ALA A 21 2.51 22.37 0.81
C ALA A 21 3.62 21.67 0.01
N ASN A 22 4.80 21.47 0.59
CA ASN A 22 5.92 20.78 -0.04
C ASN A 22 5.62 19.28 -0.24
N LEU A 23 4.99 18.63 0.73
CA LEU A 23 4.59 17.22 0.61
C LEU A 23 3.56 17.00 -0.50
N ASN A 24 2.59 17.89 -0.61
CA ASN A 24 1.59 17.83 -1.68
C ASN A 24 2.22 18.06 -3.05
N LYS A 25 3.04 19.08 -3.20
CA LYS A 25 3.78 19.36 -4.47
C LYS A 25 4.63 18.17 -4.91
N LEU A 26 5.28 17.49 -3.98
CA LEU A 26 6.06 16.30 -4.29
C LEU A 26 5.18 15.14 -4.76
N PHE A 27 4.04 14.91 -4.11
CA PHE A 27 3.07 13.91 -4.55
C PHE A 27 2.58 14.20 -5.97
N ASP A 28 2.20 15.44 -6.24
CA ASP A 28 1.72 15.88 -7.55
C ASP A 28 2.77 15.68 -8.65
N LEU A 29 4.02 16.04 -8.36
CA LEU A 29 5.14 15.84 -9.26
C LEU A 29 5.35 14.35 -9.56
N ARG A 30 5.35 13.51 -8.54
CA ARG A 30 5.51 12.05 -8.71
C ARG A 30 4.36 11.44 -9.48
N LEU A 31 3.12 11.83 -9.17
CA LEU A 31 1.95 11.34 -9.87
C LEU A 31 1.99 11.76 -11.35
N SER A 32 2.23 13.03 -11.64
CA SER A 32 2.28 13.54 -13.03
C SER A 32 3.41 12.90 -13.84
N THR A 33 4.58 12.70 -13.24
CA THR A 33 5.73 12.05 -13.90
C THR A 33 5.45 10.58 -14.23
N ASN A 34 4.76 9.86 -13.34
CA ASN A 34 4.49 8.43 -13.54
C ASN A 34 3.15 8.16 -14.25
N LEU A 35 2.31 9.15 -14.43
CA LEU A 35 0.97 8.99 -15.02
C LEU A 35 0.98 8.27 -16.39
N PRO A 36 1.87 8.57 -17.33
CA PRO A 36 1.91 7.85 -18.61
C PRO A 36 2.22 6.37 -18.46
N ILE A 37 3.12 6.03 -17.52
CA ILE A 37 3.48 4.63 -17.22
C ILE A 37 2.30 3.91 -16.58
N ILE A 38 1.65 4.53 -15.58
CA ILE A 38 0.47 3.97 -14.91
C ILE A 38 -0.64 3.71 -15.93
N GLN A 39 -0.89 4.66 -16.83
CA GLN A 39 -1.92 4.53 -17.86
C GLN A 39 -1.60 3.38 -18.82
N ASN A 40 -0.37 3.30 -19.31
CA ASN A 40 0.04 2.23 -20.22
C ASN A 40 -0.07 0.85 -19.57
N LEU A 41 0.37 0.71 -18.31
CA LEU A 41 0.24 -0.54 -17.57
C LEU A 41 -1.23 -0.90 -17.31
N PHE A 42 -2.06 0.08 -16.97
CA PHE A 42 -3.49 -0.14 -16.77
C PHE A 42 -4.15 -0.65 -18.04
N LEU A 43 -3.87 -0.02 -19.19
CA LEU A 43 -4.37 -0.42 -20.50
C LEU A 43 -3.90 -1.81 -20.91
N SER A 44 -2.68 -2.19 -20.60
CA SER A 44 -2.15 -3.52 -20.92
C SER A 44 -2.79 -4.63 -20.07
N LEU A 45 -3.19 -4.32 -18.84
CA LEU A 45 -3.84 -5.27 -17.93
C LEU A 45 -5.36 -5.40 -18.20
N TYR A 46 -5.98 -4.33 -18.64
CA TYR A 46 -7.44 -4.25 -18.81
C TYR A 46 -7.83 -3.71 -20.21
N PRO A 47 -7.52 -4.45 -21.29
CA PRO A 47 -7.67 -3.92 -22.66
C PRO A 47 -9.12 -3.75 -23.09
N GLU A 48 -10.06 -4.48 -22.49
CA GLU A 48 -11.48 -4.55 -22.95
C GLU A 48 -12.49 -4.00 -21.93
N SER A 49 -12.02 -3.52 -20.78
CA SER A 49 -12.93 -3.01 -19.75
C SER A 49 -13.50 -1.63 -20.14
N ASN A 50 -14.53 -1.18 -19.41
CA ASN A 50 -15.02 0.20 -19.40
C ASN A 50 -13.92 1.13 -18.83
N LEU A 51 -12.82 1.18 -19.56
CA LEU A 51 -11.52 1.75 -19.23
C LEU A 51 -11.57 3.19 -18.75
N PRO A 52 -12.35 4.10 -19.39
CA PRO A 52 -12.37 5.49 -18.95
C PRO A 52 -12.80 5.61 -17.49
N ASP A 53 -13.86 4.91 -17.08
CA ASP A 53 -14.44 5.02 -15.75
C ASP A 53 -13.55 4.38 -14.68
N SER A 54 -13.04 3.16 -14.93
CA SER A 54 -12.18 2.46 -13.95
C SER A 54 -10.84 3.15 -13.76
N PHE A 55 -10.25 3.68 -14.83
CA PHE A 55 -9.01 4.45 -14.74
C PHE A 55 -9.24 5.79 -14.02
N GLN A 56 -10.37 6.43 -14.27
CA GLN A 56 -10.75 7.66 -13.58
C GLN A 56 -10.91 7.41 -12.08
N VAL A 57 -11.61 6.35 -11.68
CA VAL A 57 -11.74 5.94 -10.27
C VAL A 57 -10.36 5.74 -9.62
N LEU A 58 -9.42 5.08 -10.31
CA LEU A 58 -8.05 4.94 -9.82
C LEU A 58 -7.38 6.30 -9.60
N MET A 59 -7.52 7.22 -10.56
CA MET A 59 -6.92 8.55 -10.48
C MET A 59 -7.52 9.43 -9.37
N GLU A 60 -8.78 9.26 -9.05
CA GLU A 60 -9.46 9.94 -7.93
C GLU A 60 -9.04 9.34 -6.58
N LEU A 61 -8.86 8.02 -6.53
CA LEU A 61 -8.49 7.29 -5.33
C LEU A 61 -7.07 7.65 -4.84
N LEU A 62 -6.09 7.81 -5.74
CA LEU A 62 -4.71 8.07 -5.37
C LEU A 62 -4.52 9.35 -4.53
N PRO A 63 -5.06 10.52 -4.92
CA PRO A 63 -5.00 11.72 -4.10
C PRO A 63 -5.77 11.59 -2.78
N GLU A 64 -6.90 10.87 -2.78
CA GLU A 64 -7.68 10.62 -1.57
C GLU A 64 -6.89 9.80 -0.55
N LEU A 65 -6.28 8.71 -0.97
CA LEU A 65 -5.42 7.88 -0.12
C LEU A 65 -4.21 8.65 0.38
N PHE A 66 -3.59 9.48 -0.47
CA PHE A 66 -2.50 10.34 -0.04
C PHE A 66 -2.94 11.35 1.02
N ARG A 67 -4.13 11.97 0.90
CA ARG A 67 -4.68 12.87 1.93
C ARG A 67 -4.86 12.15 3.27
N LYS A 68 -5.42 10.93 3.25
CA LYS A 68 -5.64 10.10 4.44
C LYS A 68 -4.34 9.58 5.07
N ARG A 69 -3.24 9.54 4.32
CA ARG A 69 -1.94 9.06 4.80
C ARG A 69 -1.41 9.98 5.90
N SER A 70 -0.99 9.41 7.03
CA SER A 70 -0.51 10.18 8.18
C SER A 70 0.73 11.03 7.83
N ARG A 71 0.92 12.15 8.55
CA ARG A 71 2.08 13.03 8.37
C ARG A 71 3.41 12.28 8.55
N ASN A 72 3.51 11.43 9.55
CA ASN A 72 4.71 10.66 9.83
C ASN A 72 5.09 9.74 8.66
N LEU A 73 4.11 9.07 8.05
CA LEU A 73 4.35 8.24 6.87
C LEU A 73 4.76 9.06 5.66
N LYS A 74 4.19 10.25 5.45
CA LYS A 74 4.62 11.17 4.38
C LYS A 74 6.06 11.65 4.56
N ILE A 75 6.48 11.94 5.79
CA ILE A 75 7.86 12.31 6.11
C ILE A 75 8.81 11.11 5.89
N GLN A 76 8.37 9.91 6.26
CA GLN A 76 9.14 8.69 6.00
C GLN A 76 9.35 8.47 4.50
N ASP A 77 8.34 8.72 3.68
CA ASP A 77 8.45 8.65 2.21
C ASP A 77 9.51 9.61 1.68
N LEU A 78 9.60 10.84 2.22
CA LEU A 78 10.65 11.80 1.88
C LEU A 78 12.06 11.31 2.23
N LYS A 79 12.21 10.69 3.41
CA LYS A 79 13.50 10.10 3.83
C LYS A 79 13.93 8.98 2.88
N ARG A 80 12.97 8.14 2.47
CA ARG A 80 13.20 7.03 1.54
C ARG A 80 13.53 7.47 0.12
N LEU A 81 13.09 8.66 -0.30
CA LEU A 81 13.49 9.24 -1.60
C LEU A 81 14.99 9.58 -1.68
N LYS A 82 15.64 9.87 -0.53
CA LYS A 82 17.07 10.14 -0.48
C LYS A 82 17.91 8.86 -0.59
N ASP A 83 17.32 7.73 -0.28
CA ASP A 83 17.91 6.40 -0.39
C ASP A 83 16.93 5.50 -1.14
N ALA A 84 17.00 5.48 -2.46
CA ALA A 84 16.08 4.72 -3.30
C ALA A 84 16.16 3.21 -3.04
N ASN A 85 17.29 2.73 -2.53
CA ASN A 85 17.55 1.31 -2.24
C ASN A 85 17.41 0.97 -0.75
N TRP A 86 16.71 1.81 0.04
CA TRP A 86 16.53 1.60 1.48
C TRP A 86 16.09 0.16 1.85
N TYR A 87 15.30 -0.49 1.00
CA TYR A 87 14.80 -1.86 1.22
C TYR A 87 15.86 -2.94 0.98
N GLN A 88 16.99 -2.62 0.35
CA GLN A 88 18.15 -3.49 0.14
C GLN A 88 19.24 -3.26 1.19
N SER A 89 19.01 -2.32 2.11
CA SER A 89 19.95 -2.01 3.17
C SER A 89 20.13 -3.19 4.12
N GLU A 90 21.35 -3.42 4.59
CA GLU A 90 21.67 -4.35 5.69
C GLU A 90 20.91 -4.06 6.99
N LYS A 91 20.36 -2.84 7.13
CA LYS A 91 19.51 -2.44 8.26
C LYS A 91 18.09 -3.00 8.15
N MET A 92 17.71 -3.57 7.00
CA MET A 92 16.40 -4.17 6.79
C MET A 92 16.46 -5.65 7.15
N VAL A 93 15.94 -5.97 8.33
CA VAL A 93 15.84 -7.36 8.83
C VAL A 93 14.40 -7.83 8.63
N CYS A 94 14.21 -8.70 7.63
CA CYS A 94 12.90 -9.22 7.28
C CYS A 94 12.66 -10.60 7.89
N MET A 95 11.44 -10.81 8.40
CA MET A 95 10.94 -12.14 8.75
C MET A 95 9.68 -12.44 7.94
N GLN A 96 9.62 -13.64 7.36
CA GLN A 96 8.45 -14.16 6.68
C GLN A 96 7.77 -15.22 7.55
N LEU A 97 6.44 -15.15 7.65
CA LEU A 97 5.70 -16.09 8.48
C LEU A 97 4.27 -16.39 7.97
N TYR A 98 3.79 -17.58 8.27
CA TYR A 98 2.38 -17.94 8.25
C TYR A 98 1.78 -17.65 9.62
N VAL A 99 0.67 -16.90 9.66
CA VAL A 99 0.01 -16.45 10.89
C VAL A 99 -0.33 -17.62 11.81
N ASP A 100 -1.04 -18.62 11.27
CA ASP A 100 -1.50 -19.79 12.03
C ASP A 100 -0.38 -20.73 12.50
N ARG A 101 0.74 -20.76 11.77
CA ARG A 101 1.88 -21.58 12.15
C ARG A 101 2.80 -20.89 13.15
N PHE A 102 2.79 -19.56 13.14
CA PHE A 102 3.61 -18.77 14.04
C PHE A 102 2.94 -18.56 15.40
N ASN A 103 1.71 -18.02 15.41
CA ASN A 103 0.97 -17.80 16.67
C ASN A 103 -0.55 -17.69 16.46
N LYS A 104 -1.16 -18.75 15.93
CA LYS A 104 -2.59 -18.98 15.84
C LYS A 104 -3.34 -18.05 14.85
N ASP A 105 -3.40 -16.76 15.13
CA ASP A 105 -4.17 -15.75 14.39
C ASP A 105 -3.46 -14.39 14.36
N LEU A 106 -4.04 -13.40 13.70
CA LEU A 106 -3.45 -12.06 13.56
C LEU A 106 -3.23 -11.40 14.93
N ARG A 107 -4.17 -11.51 15.85
CA ARG A 107 -4.02 -11.00 17.22
C ARG A 107 -2.87 -11.69 17.94
N GLY A 108 -2.77 -13.01 17.78
CA GLY A 108 -1.66 -13.78 18.32
C GLY A 108 -0.32 -13.28 17.81
N VAL A 109 -0.19 -13.04 16.50
CA VAL A 109 1.03 -12.45 15.92
C VAL A 109 1.31 -11.06 16.51
N ALA A 110 0.29 -10.21 16.66
CA ALA A 110 0.45 -8.88 17.26
C ALA A 110 1.03 -8.93 18.68
N THR A 111 0.70 -9.96 19.48
CA THR A 111 1.30 -10.13 20.82
C THR A 111 2.80 -10.43 20.78
N LYS A 112 3.37 -10.73 19.61
CA LYS A 112 4.79 -11.06 19.44
C LYS A 112 5.64 -9.90 18.92
N ILE A 113 5.08 -8.68 18.82
CA ILE A 113 5.84 -7.51 18.35
C ILE A 113 7.12 -7.31 19.16
N GLY A 114 7.05 -7.35 20.48
CA GLY A 114 8.25 -7.22 21.33
C GLY A 114 9.28 -8.35 21.15
N TYR A 115 8.86 -9.53 20.71
CA TYR A 115 9.80 -10.59 20.33
C TYR A 115 10.51 -10.25 19.01
N PHE A 116 9.79 -9.76 18.00
CA PHE A 116 10.40 -9.32 16.75
C PHE A 116 11.39 -8.18 16.95
N GLU A 117 11.03 -7.20 17.78
CA GLU A 117 11.91 -6.08 18.12
C GLU A 117 13.22 -6.56 18.78
N LYS A 118 13.14 -7.52 19.72
CA LYS A 118 14.33 -8.12 20.36
C LYS A 118 15.22 -8.86 19.37
N LEU A 119 14.66 -9.43 18.30
CA LEU A 119 15.41 -10.05 17.21
C LEU A 119 15.95 -9.04 16.20
N GLY A 120 15.65 -7.74 16.34
CA GLY A 120 16.01 -6.72 15.37
C GLY A 120 15.19 -6.75 14.09
N VAL A 121 14.09 -7.53 14.05
CA VAL A 121 13.20 -7.58 12.90
C VAL A 121 12.42 -6.27 12.78
N ASN A 122 12.48 -5.63 11.62
CA ASN A 122 11.81 -4.37 11.34
C ASN A 122 10.93 -4.40 10.08
N LEU A 123 10.85 -5.55 9.41
CA LEU A 123 9.94 -5.83 8.32
C LEU A 123 9.36 -7.24 8.49
N ILE A 124 8.05 -7.37 8.47
CA ILE A 124 7.37 -8.67 8.50
C ILE A 124 6.61 -8.88 7.21
N HIS A 125 6.90 -9.97 6.51
CA HIS A 125 6.12 -10.46 5.40
C HIS A 125 5.15 -11.53 5.90
N ILE A 126 3.89 -11.16 6.04
CA ILE A 126 2.82 -12.10 6.39
C ILE A 126 2.36 -12.82 5.13
N MET A 127 2.40 -14.15 5.14
CA MET A 127 1.85 -14.99 4.08
C MET A 127 0.34 -14.77 3.95
N PRO A 128 -0.27 -15.00 2.77
CA PRO A 128 -1.63 -14.55 2.49
C PRO A 128 -2.65 -14.97 3.55
N VAL A 129 -3.38 -13.98 4.04
CA VAL A 129 -4.47 -14.12 5.03
C VAL A 129 -5.85 -13.91 4.44
N THR A 130 -5.92 -13.64 3.14
CA THR A 130 -7.17 -13.45 2.40
C THR A 130 -7.92 -14.77 2.20
N THR A 131 -9.22 -14.68 1.91
CA THR A 131 -10.05 -15.85 1.60
C THR A 131 -9.55 -16.56 0.34
N ARG A 132 -9.58 -17.89 0.37
CA ARG A 132 -9.02 -18.77 -0.66
C ARG A 132 -9.94 -19.94 -0.98
N PRO A 133 -9.80 -20.64 -2.14
CA PRO A 133 -10.52 -21.86 -2.45
C PRO A 133 -10.26 -22.97 -1.43
N LYS A 134 -11.21 -23.87 -1.29
CA LYS A 134 -11.01 -25.13 -0.55
C LYS A 134 -10.08 -26.05 -1.38
N GLY A 135 -9.20 -26.78 -0.69
CA GLY A 135 -8.24 -27.69 -1.34
C GLY A 135 -6.96 -26.99 -1.76
N GLU A 136 -6.47 -27.28 -2.93
CA GLU A 136 -5.25 -26.63 -3.46
C GLU A 136 -5.44 -25.14 -3.65
N ASN A 137 -4.55 -24.35 -3.09
CA ASN A 137 -4.68 -22.89 -3.06
C ASN A 137 -3.31 -22.17 -3.12
N ASP A 138 -2.29 -22.86 -3.61
CA ASP A 138 -0.94 -22.31 -3.79
C ASP A 138 -0.40 -21.59 -2.54
N GLY A 139 -0.49 -22.26 -1.38
CA GLY A 139 -0.03 -21.68 -0.12
C GLY A 139 -0.83 -20.45 0.36
N GLY A 140 -2.01 -20.23 -0.22
CA GLY A 140 -2.88 -19.09 0.04
C GLY A 140 -2.84 -18.00 -1.03
N TYR A 141 -1.98 -18.14 -2.04
CA TYR A 141 -1.86 -17.16 -3.13
C TYR A 141 -2.99 -17.25 -4.18
N ALA A 142 -3.73 -18.37 -4.22
CA ALA A 142 -4.99 -18.44 -4.96
C ALA A 142 -6.07 -17.69 -4.18
N VAL A 143 -6.28 -16.42 -4.46
CA VAL A 143 -7.13 -15.52 -3.68
C VAL A 143 -8.55 -15.45 -4.27
N ASN A 144 -9.57 -15.74 -3.44
CA ASN A 144 -10.98 -15.56 -3.82
C ASN A 144 -11.44 -14.10 -3.66
N SER A 145 -10.94 -13.40 -2.63
CA SER A 145 -11.28 -12.00 -2.37
C SER A 145 -10.11 -11.28 -1.74
N TYR A 146 -9.68 -10.18 -2.37
CA TYR A 146 -8.62 -9.31 -1.84
C TYR A 146 -9.09 -8.37 -0.73
N THR A 147 -10.40 -8.34 -0.45
CA THR A 147 -11.00 -7.45 0.55
C THR A 147 -11.49 -8.19 1.80
N GLN A 148 -11.41 -9.51 1.81
CA GLN A 148 -11.87 -10.36 2.92
C GLN A 148 -10.72 -11.15 3.52
N VAL A 149 -10.60 -11.08 4.85
CA VAL A 149 -9.70 -11.93 5.62
C VAL A 149 -10.36 -13.30 5.84
N ASP A 150 -9.60 -14.39 5.70
CA ASP A 150 -10.08 -15.73 6.05
C ASP A 150 -10.32 -15.79 7.57
N LYS A 151 -11.52 -16.21 7.95
CA LYS A 151 -11.96 -16.29 9.36
C LYS A 151 -11.01 -17.08 10.26
N LYS A 152 -10.22 -17.98 9.67
CA LYS A 152 -9.17 -18.73 10.36
C LYS A 152 -8.10 -17.82 10.97
N TYR A 153 -7.84 -16.69 10.33
CA TYR A 153 -6.76 -15.79 10.75
C TYR A 153 -7.25 -14.58 11.56
N GLY A 154 -8.56 -14.35 11.59
CA GLY A 154 -9.16 -13.21 12.31
C GLY A 154 -10.10 -12.40 11.44
N THR A 155 -10.15 -11.11 11.68
CA THR A 155 -10.99 -10.15 10.98
C THR A 155 -10.14 -9.08 10.28
N LYS A 156 -10.80 -8.21 9.53
CA LYS A 156 -10.13 -7.08 8.86
C LYS A 156 -9.63 -6.02 9.84
N GLU A 157 -10.21 -5.97 11.02
CA GLU A 157 -9.87 -5.04 12.10
C GLU A 157 -8.67 -5.50 12.92
N ASP A 158 -8.32 -6.79 12.85
CA ASP A 158 -7.15 -7.37 13.51
C ASP A 158 -5.87 -7.04 12.75
#